data_6f91881a236ee442e9352c24cdbdb929
#
_entry.id   6f91881a236ee442e9352c24cdbdb929
#
_cell.length_a   1.000
_cell.length_b   1.000
_cell.length_c   1.000
_cell.angle_alpha   90.00
_cell.angle_beta   90.00
_cell.angle_gamma   90.00
#
_symmetry.space_group_name_H-M   'P 1'
#
loop_
_entity.id
_entity.type
_entity.pdbx_description
1 polymer ?
#
loop_
_entity_poly.entity_id
_entity_poly.type
_entity_poly.pdbx_seq_one_letter_code
_entity_poly.pdbx_strand_id
1 'polypeptide(L)'
;MPQTLNDILSALQTAGIPFPKTPDYIENNLNPTFELRPYQIEAFGRFLHYLDNDKLRQKPAQLLFHMATGSGKTLIMAGAILHLYTKGYRNFLFFVNSTNIINKTRDNFLNPQSSKYLFAETIAFGDKKVQIRE
;
A
#
# COMPACT_ATOMS: atom_id res chain seq x y z
N MET A 1 -9.30 22.09 18.29
CA MET A 1 -9.15 21.51 16.94
C MET A 1 -9.33 20.00 17.04
N PRO A 2 -10.10 19.39 16.16
CA PRO A 2 -10.20 17.94 16.15
C PRO A 2 -8.83 17.34 15.85
N GLN A 3 -8.49 16.28 16.57
CA GLN A 3 -7.23 15.57 16.41
C GLN A 3 -7.23 14.80 15.09
N THR A 4 -6.17 14.97 14.28
CA THR A 4 -6.05 14.25 13.02
C THR A 4 -5.57 12.81 13.26
N LEU A 5 -5.77 11.91 12.28
CA LEU A 5 -5.24 10.56 12.35
C LEU A 5 -3.71 10.57 12.50
N ASN A 6 -3.03 11.50 11.81
CA ASN A 6 -1.58 11.64 11.93
C ASN A 6 -1.15 11.99 13.37
N ASP A 7 -1.89 12.87 14.05
CA ASP A 7 -1.61 13.22 15.45
C ASP A 7 -1.78 12.02 16.37
N ILE A 8 -2.84 11.25 16.18
CA ILE A 8 -3.11 10.03 16.94
C ILE A 8 -1.99 9.00 16.75
N LEU A 9 -1.64 8.70 15.50
CA LEU A 9 -0.58 7.72 15.20
C LEU A 9 0.79 8.17 15.71
N SER A 10 1.11 9.46 15.60
CA SER A 10 2.34 10.02 16.12
C SER A 10 2.41 9.95 17.65
N ALA A 11 1.30 10.23 18.34
CA ALA A 11 1.20 10.10 19.78
C ALA A 11 1.41 8.64 20.25
N LEU A 12 0.82 7.68 19.54
CA LEU A 12 1.02 6.25 19.82
C LEU A 12 2.47 5.82 19.65
N GLN A 13 3.14 6.27 18.59
CA GLN A 13 4.57 6.00 18.38
C GLN A 13 5.42 6.61 19.48
N THR A 14 5.16 7.85 19.88
CA THR A 14 5.86 8.53 20.99
C THR A 14 5.65 7.80 22.32
N ALA A 15 4.47 7.22 22.53
CA ALA A 15 4.17 6.41 23.71
C ALA A 15 4.81 5.01 23.67
N GLY A 16 5.58 4.67 22.63
CA GLY A 16 6.27 3.39 22.50
C GLY A 16 5.39 2.24 22.02
N ILE A 17 4.21 2.52 21.45
CA ILE A 17 3.37 1.48 20.84
C ILE A 17 4.02 1.01 19.54
N PRO A 18 4.40 -0.27 19.43
CA PRO A 18 5.03 -0.78 18.22
C PRO A 18 4.01 -0.85 17.08
N PHE A 19 4.42 -0.40 15.89
CA PHE A 19 3.63 -0.59 14.68
C PHE A 19 4.09 -1.84 13.93
N PRO A 20 3.19 -2.48 13.16
CA PRO A 20 3.54 -3.66 12.40
C PRO A 20 4.72 -3.41 11.46
N LYS A 21 5.60 -4.39 11.35
CA LYS A 21 6.57 -4.42 10.26
C LYS A 21 5.85 -4.73 8.95
N THR A 22 6.46 -4.34 7.84
CA THR A 22 5.93 -4.72 6.52
C THR A 22 5.88 -6.24 6.42
N PRO A 23 4.70 -6.83 6.18
CA PRO A 23 4.58 -8.29 6.09
C PRO A 23 5.28 -8.87 4.86
N ASP A 24 5.75 -10.11 4.99
CA ASP A 24 6.41 -10.84 3.90
C ASP A 24 5.56 -10.93 2.64
N TYR A 25 4.23 -11.06 2.76
CA TYR A 25 3.33 -11.10 1.60
C TYR A 25 3.25 -9.76 0.85
N ILE A 26 3.66 -8.66 1.44
CA ILE A 26 3.85 -7.38 0.75
C ILE A 26 5.25 -7.36 0.12
N GLU A 27 6.30 -7.54 0.91
CA GLU A 27 7.68 -7.43 0.42
C GLU A 27 7.99 -8.42 -0.70
N ASN A 28 7.58 -9.68 -0.55
CA ASN A 28 7.86 -10.73 -1.52
C ASN A 28 7.03 -10.61 -2.81
N ASN A 29 5.92 -9.89 -2.78
CA ASN A 29 5.04 -9.70 -3.93
C ASN A 29 5.21 -8.35 -4.62
N LEU A 30 5.99 -7.45 -4.06
CA LEU A 30 6.47 -6.26 -4.76
C LEU A 30 7.67 -6.60 -5.63
N ASN A 31 7.90 -5.79 -6.67
CA ASN A 31 9.04 -5.98 -7.56
C ASN A 31 10.35 -5.85 -6.76
N PRO A 32 11.24 -6.86 -6.78
CA PRO A 32 12.46 -6.86 -5.99
C PRO A 32 13.48 -5.78 -6.39
N THR A 33 13.29 -5.12 -7.53
CA THR A 33 14.11 -3.97 -7.93
C THR A 33 13.80 -2.71 -7.10
N PHE A 34 12.65 -2.68 -6.39
CA PHE A 34 12.27 -1.58 -5.51
C PHE A 34 12.59 -1.93 -4.05
N GLU A 35 13.69 -1.42 -3.56
CA GLU A 35 13.99 -1.48 -2.13
C GLU A 35 13.10 -0.47 -1.38
N LEU A 36 12.39 -0.96 -0.35
CA LEU A 36 11.54 -0.10 0.47
C LEU A 36 12.38 0.88 1.29
N ARG A 37 12.07 2.15 1.14
CA ARG A 37 12.71 3.22 1.92
C ARG A 37 12.10 3.32 3.32
N PRO A 38 12.84 3.83 4.31
CA PRO A 38 12.34 3.91 5.70
C PRO A 38 10.97 4.56 5.84
N TYR A 39 10.71 5.65 5.12
CA TYR A 39 9.41 6.33 5.17
C TYR A 39 8.27 5.52 4.49
N GLN A 40 8.59 4.64 3.54
CA GLN A 40 7.61 3.72 2.95
C GLN A 40 7.28 2.59 3.93
N ILE A 41 8.26 2.06 4.64
CA ILE A 41 8.07 1.09 5.71
C ILE A 41 7.21 1.70 6.82
N GLU A 42 7.48 2.95 7.21
CA GLU A 42 6.65 3.68 8.17
C GLU A 42 5.20 3.86 7.66
N ALA A 43 5.03 4.22 6.39
CA ALA A 43 3.70 4.37 5.80
C ALA A 43 2.91 3.06 5.85
N PHE A 44 3.53 1.92 5.54
CA PHE A 44 2.90 0.60 5.69
C PHE A 44 2.58 0.29 7.15
N GLY A 45 3.49 0.54 8.07
CA GLY A 45 3.26 0.32 9.50
C GLY A 45 2.04 1.10 10.02
N ARG A 46 1.93 2.37 9.68
CA ARG A 46 0.77 3.22 10.02
C ARG A 46 -0.52 2.72 9.37
N PHE A 47 -0.47 2.36 8.10
CA PHE A 47 -1.60 1.83 7.34
C PHE A 47 -2.15 0.53 7.95
N LEU A 48 -1.27 -0.43 8.24
CA LEU A 48 -1.63 -1.71 8.84
C LEU A 48 -2.19 -1.52 10.25
N HIS A 49 -1.53 -0.68 11.06
CA HIS A 49 -2.00 -0.39 12.41
C HIS A 49 -3.40 0.19 12.41
N TYR A 50 -3.69 1.12 11.51
CA TYR A 50 -5.02 1.72 11.38
C TYR A 50 -6.07 0.70 10.91
N LEU A 51 -5.78 -0.03 9.82
CA LEU A 51 -6.76 -0.94 9.23
C LEU A 51 -7.08 -2.14 10.10
N ASP A 52 -6.10 -2.65 10.81
CA ASP A 52 -6.24 -3.86 11.63
C ASP A 52 -6.71 -3.54 13.07
N ASN A 53 -6.89 -2.26 13.40
CA ASN A 53 -7.37 -1.82 14.70
C ASN A 53 -8.84 -1.37 14.62
N ASP A 54 -9.77 -2.25 15.03
CA ASP A 54 -11.21 -1.98 14.99
C ASP A 54 -11.65 -0.79 15.86
N LYS A 55 -10.87 -0.43 16.87
CA LYS A 55 -11.16 0.73 17.73
C LYS A 55 -10.74 2.05 17.08
N LEU A 56 -9.76 2.01 16.20
CA LEU A 56 -9.23 3.20 15.53
C LEU A 56 -9.85 3.41 14.15
N ARG A 57 -10.11 2.30 13.45
CA ARG A 57 -10.63 2.32 12.08
C ARG A 57 -12.06 2.84 12.00
N GLN A 58 -12.27 3.88 11.21
CA GLN A 58 -13.60 4.35 10.85
C GLN A 58 -14.24 3.47 9.78
N LYS A 59 -15.58 3.46 9.74
CA LYS A 59 -16.36 2.75 8.71
C LYS A 59 -17.27 3.73 7.98
N PRO A 60 -17.10 3.93 6.66
CA PRO A 60 -16.02 3.36 5.82
C PRO A 60 -14.66 3.90 6.17
N ALA A 61 -13.61 3.10 5.94
CA ALA A 61 -12.24 3.55 6.12
C ALA A 61 -11.87 4.54 5.00
N GLN A 62 -11.39 5.72 5.39
CA GLN A 62 -10.90 6.76 4.49
C GLN A 62 -9.49 7.16 4.93
N LEU A 63 -8.52 7.07 4.02
CA LEU A 63 -7.13 7.36 4.31
C LEU A 63 -6.53 8.28 3.25
N LEU A 64 -5.74 9.24 3.71
CA LEU A 64 -4.92 10.08 2.87
C LEU A 64 -3.44 9.80 3.14
N PHE A 65 -2.71 9.40 2.09
CA PHE A 65 -1.26 9.34 2.12
C PHE A 65 -0.69 10.65 1.54
N HIS A 66 -0.25 11.53 2.42
CA HIS A 66 0.39 12.78 2.03
C HIS A 66 1.90 12.56 1.93
N MET A 67 2.38 12.37 0.71
CA MET A 67 3.77 12.05 0.41
C MET A 67 4.27 12.95 -0.73
N ALA A 68 5.54 13.30 -0.70
CA ALA A 68 6.16 14.13 -1.74
C ALA A 68 6.11 13.47 -3.13
N THR A 69 6.15 14.28 -4.19
CA THR A 69 6.30 13.80 -5.55
C THR A 69 7.60 13.00 -5.69
N GLY A 70 7.55 11.84 -6.37
CA GLY A 70 8.69 10.96 -6.51
C GLY A 70 9.01 10.08 -5.28
N SER A 71 8.17 10.13 -4.24
CA SER A 71 8.35 9.31 -3.03
C SER A 71 7.93 7.83 -3.18
N GLY A 72 7.41 7.45 -4.36
CA GLY A 72 6.94 6.07 -4.59
C GLY A 72 5.54 5.79 -4.06
N LYS A 73 4.62 6.77 -4.13
CA LYS A 73 3.19 6.59 -3.76
C LYS A 73 2.55 5.39 -4.45
N THR A 74 2.89 5.15 -5.71
CA THR A 74 2.35 4.02 -6.48
C THR A 74 2.78 2.67 -5.90
N LEU A 75 3.99 2.59 -5.36
CA LEU A 75 4.47 1.39 -4.66
C LEU A 75 3.68 1.15 -3.36
N ILE A 76 3.36 2.21 -2.63
CA ILE A 76 2.49 2.13 -1.45
C ILE A 76 1.10 1.63 -1.84
N MET A 77 0.54 2.11 -2.95
CA MET A 77 -0.74 1.63 -3.47
C MET A 77 -0.69 0.13 -3.81
N ALA A 78 0.38 -0.31 -4.46
CA ALA A 78 0.57 -1.73 -4.78
C ALA A 78 0.61 -2.59 -3.50
N GLY A 79 1.38 -2.19 -2.50
CA GLY A 79 1.43 -2.88 -1.21
C GLY A 79 0.08 -2.86 -0.48
N ALA A 80 -0.66 -1.76 -0.53
CA ALA A 80 -2.00 -1.66 0.04
C ALA A 80 -2.98 -2.63 -0.64
N ILE A 81 -2.93 -2.78 -1.96
CA ILE A 81 -3.72 -3.75 -2.71
C ILE A 81 -3.40 -5.18 -2.25
N LEU A 82 -2.12 -5.52 -2.12
CA LEU A 82 -1.69 -6.84 -1.63
C LEU A 82 -2.26 -7.12 -0.23
N HIS A 83 -2.20 -6.15 0.67
CA HIS A 83 -2.77 -6.30 2.01
C HIS A 83 -4.29 -6.46 1.98
N LEU A 84 -5.00 -5.61 1.24
CA LEU A 84 -6.45 -5.68 1.12
C LEU A 84 -6.91 -6.98 0.47
N TYR A 85 -6.12 -7.53 -0.45
CA TYR A 85 -6.38 -8.85 -1.00
C TYR A 85 -6.43 -9.93 0.08
N THR A 86 -5.55 -9.88 1.08
CA THR A 86 -5.58 -10.82 2.23
C THR A 86 -6.84 -10.66 3.08
N LYS A 87 -7.47 -9.49 3.05
CA LYS A 87 -8.73 -9.18 3.76
C LYS A 87 -9.99 -9.56 2.97
N GLY A 88 -9.84 -10.11 1.77
CA GLY A 88 -10.95 -10.58 0.94
C GLY A 88 -11.35 -9.64 -0.19
N TYR A 89 -10.75 -8.47 -0.31
CA TYR A 89 -11.02 -7.55 -1.42
C TYR A 89 -10.46 -8.10 -2.73
N ARG A 90 -11.22 -7.97 -3.82
CA ARG A 90 -10.86 -8.50 -5.14
C ARG A 90 -10.94 -7.46 -6.25
N ASN A 91 -11.69 -6.39 -6.04
CA ASN A 91 -11.91 -5.34 -7.02
C ASN A 91 -11.38 -4.02 -6.46
N PHE A 92 -10.57 -3.34 -7.26
CA PHE A 92 -9.93 -2.08 -6.91
C PHE A 92 -10.21 -1.06 -8.00
N LEU A 93 -10.65 0.13 -7.61
CA LEU A 93 -10.93 1.23 -8.54
C LEU A 93 -9.87 2.30 -8.39
N PHE A 94 -9.38 2.78 -9.50
CA PHE A 94 -8.36 3.81 -9.56
C PHE A 94 -8.87 5.04 -10.31
N PHE A 95 -8.86 6.18 -9.65
CA PHE A 95 -9.34 7.44 -10.22
C PHE A 95 -8.23 8.47 -10.27
N VAL A 96 -8.03 9.07 -11.42
CA VAL A 96 -7.11 10.19 -11.64
C VAL A 96 -7.71 11.18 -12.63
N ASN A 97 -7.16 12.37 -12.68
CA ASN A 97 -7.65 13.47 -13.53
C ASN A 97 -6.98 13.54 -14.91
N SER A 98 -6.14 12.56 -15.28
CA SER A 98 -5.35 12.62 -16.52
C SER A 98 -5.23 11.25 -17.17
N THR A 99 -5.51 11.19 -18.48
CA THR A 99 -5.34 9.97 -19.30
C THR A 99 -3.91 9.48 -19.32
N ASN A 100 -2.93 10.40 -19.33
CA ASN A 100 -1.51 10.03 -19.27
C ASN A 100 -1.14 9.31 -17.98
N ILE A 101 -1.70 9.74 -16.85
CA ILE A 101 -1.48 9.09 -15.55
C ILE A 101 -2.14 7.73 -15.53
N ILE A 102 -3.36 7.59 -16.07
CA ILE A 102 -4.04 6.28 -16.20
C ILE A 102 -3.18 5.30 -16.99
N ASN A 103 -2.67 5.71 -18.15
CA ASN A 103 -1.86 4.85 -19.01
C ASN A 103 -0.56 4.42 -18.33
N LYS A 104 0.14 5.34 -17.66
CA LYS A 104 1.35 5.02 -16.88
C LYS A 104 1.03 4.08 -15.72
N THR A 105 -0.06 4.31 -15.02
CA THR A 105 -0.48 3.46 -13.90
C THR A 105 -0.86 2.07 -14.38
N ARG A 106 -1.63 1.98 -15.46
CA ARG A 106 -1.96 0.68 -16.10
C ARG A 106 -0.68 -0.08 -16.45
N ASP A 107 0.29 0.57 -17.06
CA ASP A 107 1.58 -0.05 -17.41
C ASP A 107 2.33 -0.54 -16.16
N ASN A 108 2.40 0.26 -15.12
CA ASN A 108 3.07 -0.09 -13.87
C ASN A 108 2.38 -1.23 -13.10
N PHE A 109 1.07 -1.35 -13.17
CA PHE A 109 0.31 -2.38 -12.47
C PHE A 109 0.08 -3.67 -13.27
N LEU A 110 0.06 -3.59 -14.59
CA LEU A 110 -0.39 -4.70 -15.44
C LEU A 110 0.67 -5.22 -16.41
N ASN A 111 1.73 -4.46 -16.70
CA ASN A 111 2.72 -4.84 -17.69
C ASN A 111 4.03 -5.32 -17.05
N PRO A 112 4.27 -6.65 -16.97
CA PRO A 112 5.52 -7.19 -16.40
C PRO A 112 6.79 -6.81 -17.16
N GLN A 113 6.67 -6.34 -18.40
CA GLN A 113 7.79 -5.88 -19.22
C GLN A 113 8.16 -4.42 -18.95
N SER A 114 7.30 -3.68 -18.25
CA SER A 114 7.61 -2.30 -17.86
C SER A 114 8.76 -2.26 -16.87
N SER A 115 9.70 -1.35 -17.09
CA SER A 115 10.80 -1.09 -16.12
C SER A 115 10.31 -0.57 -14.77
N LYS A 116 9.06 -0.13 -14.70
CA LYS A 116 8.40 0.38 -13.49
C LYS A 116 7.28 -0.53 -13.00
N TYR A 117 7.25 -1.78 -13.46
CA TYR A 117 6.28 -2.76 -12.97
C TYR A 117 6.41 -2.95 -11.47
N LEU A 118 5.29 -2.86 -10.75
CA LEU A 118 5.29 -2.74 -9.30
C LEU A 118 5.32 -4.06 -8.54
N PHE A 119 4.99 -5.16 -9.21
CA PHE A 119 4.86 -6.46 -8.56
C PHE A 119 6.01 -7.40 -8.90
N ALA A 120 6.16 -8.45 -8.11
CA ALA A 120 7.04 -9.57 -8.44
C ALA A 120 6.55 -10.28 -9.71
N GLU A 121 7.44 -11.02 -10.36
CA GLU A 121 7.10 -11.82 -11.55
C GLU A 121 5.94 -12.78 -11.28
N THR A 122 5.92 -13.37 -10.09
CA THR A 122 4.81 -14.19 -9.58
C THR A 122 4.31 -13.60 -8.28
N ILE A 123 3.02 -13.26 -8.22
CA ILE A 123 2.35 -12.84 -7.00
C ILE A 123 1.76 -14.11 -6.36
N ALA A 124 2.16 -14.42 -5.12
CA ALA A 124 1.72 -15.61 -4.41
C ALA A 124 1.39 -15.33 -2.95
N PHE A 125 0.32 -15.98 -2.48
CA PHE A 125 -0.08 -16.02 -1.08
C PHE A 125 -0.13 -17.50 -0.64
N GLY A 126 0.93 -17.95 0.04
CA GLY A 126 1.15 -19.38 0.27
C GLY A 126 1.30 -20.14 -1.06
N ASP A 127 0.50 -21.16 -1.27
CA ASP A 127 0.50 -21.96 -2.51
C ASP A 127 -0.35 -21.33 -3.64
N LYS A 128 -1.08 -20.27 -3.34
CA LYS A 128 -1.99 -19.62 -4.28
C LYS A 128 -1.28 -18.54 -5.09
N LYS A 129 -1.20 -18.75 -6.40
CA LYS A 129 -0.75 -17.71 -7.35
C LYS A 129 -1.92 -16.81 -7.74
N VAL A 130 -1.64 -15.53 -7.85
CA VAL A 130 -2.62 -14.49 -8.15
C VAL A 130 -2.16 -13.68 -9.34
N GLN A 131 -3.10 -13.25 -10.18
CA GLN A 131 -2.85 -12.36 -11.29
C GLN A 131 -3.72 -11.11 -11.17
N ILE A 132 -3.10 -9.94 -11.33
CA ILE A 132 -3.82 -8.67 -11.42
C ILE A 132 -4.28 -8.49 -12.87
N ARG A 133 -5.54 -8.16 -13.04
CA ARG A 133 -6.17 -7.93 -14.35
C ARG A 133 -7.00 -6.64 -14.29
N GLU A 134 -7.16 -6.01 -15.45
CA GLU A 134 -8.11 -4.93 -15.66
C GLU A 134 -9.52 -5.48 -15.88
#